data_7e71554a522c46c8499fa89c78f1de7a
#
_entry.id   7e71554a522c46c8499fa89c78f1de7a
#
_cell.length_a   1.000
_cell.length_b   1.000
_cell.length_c   1.000
_cell.angle_alpha   90.00
_cell.angle_beta   90.00
_cell.angle_gamma   90.00
#
_symmetry.space_group_name_H-M   'P 1'
#
loop_
_entity.id
_entity.type
_entity.pdbx_description
1 polymer ?
#
loop_
_entity_poly.entity_id
_entity_poly.type
_entity_poly.pdbx_seq_one_letter_code
_entity_poly.pdbx_strand_id
1 'polypeptide(L)'
;MAEINENLKAMPLVLIESPFAGDVETNILFARACMRDSLHRGEAPFAMHLLYTQEGILSDDIPEERNWGIEAGFAWGKHAEKTAVYSNLGITPGMQLGIQRAQEADRPVEYRELENWVR
;
A
#
# COMPACT_ATOMS: atom_id res chain seq x y z
N MET A 1 15.18 0.60 -23.16
CA MET A 1 15.24 1.29 -21.87
C MET A 1 16.63 1.26 -21.28
N ALA A 2 17.46 2.14 -21.79
CA ALA A 2 18.84 2.24 -21.33
C ALA A 2 18.92 2.57 -19.83
N GLU A 3 17.86 3.22 -19.31
CA GLU A 3 17.79 3.62 -17.91
C GLU A 3 17.35 2.50 -16.98
N ILE A 4 16.99 1.34 -17.50
CA ILE A 4 16.83 0.16 -16.65
C ILE A 4 18.23 -0.31 -16.31
N ASN A 5 18.69 0.16 -15.20
CA ASN A 5 20.08 0.11 -14.81
C ASN A 5 20.20 -0.31 -13.35
N GLU A 6 21.35 -0.05 -12.77
CA GLU A 6 21.65 -0.44 -11.41
C GLU A 6 20.71 0.15 -10.38
N ASN A 7 20.14 1.34 -10.61
CA ASN A 7 19.21 1.95 -9.66
C ASN A 7 17.94 1.11 -9.52
N LEU A 8 17.46 0.50 -10.59
CA LEU A 8 16.29 -0.36 -10.55
C LEU A 8 16.56 -1.66 -9.80
N LYS A 9 17.81 -2.15 -9.87
CA LYS A 9 18.18 -3.36 -9.14
C LYS A 9 18.18 -3.18 -7.64
N ALA A 10 18.34 -1.94 -7.19
CA ALA A 10 18.43 -1.61 -5.78
C ALA A 10 17.12 -1.04 -5.22
N MET A 11 16.00 -1.24 -5.91
CA MET A 11 14.72 -0.71 -5.47
C MET A 11 14.26 -1.35 -4.17
N PRO A 12 14.11 -0.57 -3.09
CA PRO A 12 13.59 -1.11 -1.85
C PRO A 12 12.12 -1.49 -1.98
N LEU A 13 11.75 -2.59 -1.35
CA LEU A 13 10.36 -3.02 -1.28
C LEU A 13 9.63 -2.16 -0.25
N VAL A 14 8.51 -1.57 -0.64
CA VAL A 14 7.74 -0.68 0.23
C VAL A 14 6.29 -1.11 0.27
N LEU A 15 5.77 -1.29 1.48
CA LEU A 15 4.35 -1.60 1.67
C LEU A 15 3.60 -0.28 1.76
N ILE A 16 2.61 -0.09 0.89
CA ILE A 16 1.81 1.12 0.84
C ILE A 16 0.58 0.96 1.73
N GLU A 17 0.33 1.94 2.60
CA GLU A 17 -0.91 2.04 3.36
C GLU A 17 -1.68 3.27 2.88
N SER A 18 -2.90 3.04 2.44
CA SER A 18 -3.83 4.07 2.01
C SER A 18 -5.26 3.54 2.22
N PRO A 19 -6.29 4.42 2.22
CA PRO A 19 -7.66 3.96 2.47
C PRO A 19 -8.19 3.03 1.37
N PHE A 20 -9.10 2.12 1.76
CA PHE A 20 -9.86 1.32 0.80
C PHE A 20 -11.35 1.41 1.07
N ALA A 21 -11.80 1.02 2.27
CA ALA A 21 -13.22 1.03 2.63
C ALA A 21 -13.81 2.44 2.61
N GLY A 22 -15.10 2.54 2.36
CA GLY A 22 -15.80 3.81 2.25
C GLY A 22 -16.02 4.17 0.78
N ASP A 23 -15.48 5.30 0.33
CA ASP A 23 -15.52 5.69 -1.08
C ASP A 23 -14.48 4.90 -1.86
N VAL A 24 -14.81 3.65 -2.18
CA VAL A 24 -13.88 2.70 -2.78
C VAL A 24 -13.33 3.23 -4.11
N GLU A 25 -14.15 3.85 -4.92
CA GLU A 25 -13.71 4.35 -6.22
C GLU A 25 -12.62 5.43 -6.08
N THR A 26 -12.86 6.42 -5.20
CA THR A 26 -11.86 7.45 -4.90
C THR A 26 -10.62 6.82 -4.30
N ASN A 27 -10.79 5.88 -3.38
CA ASN A 27 -9.67 5.25 -2.69
C ASN A 27 -8.78 4.44 -3.63
N ILE A 28 -9.37 3.79 -4.63
CA ILE A 28 -8.60 3.09 -5.67
C ILE A 28 -7.76 4.08 -6.48
N LEU A 29 -8.35 5.19 -6.91
CA LEU A 29 -7.61 6.21 -7.65
C LEU A 29 -6.47 6.78 -6.82
N PHE A 30 -6.73 7.04 -5.53
CA PHE A 30 -5.71 7.54 -4.62
C PHE A 30 -4.57 6.53 -4.44
N ALA A 31 -4.90 5.26 -4.20
CA ALA A 31 -3.90 4.22 -4.01
C ALA A 31 -3.02 4.04 -5.25
N ARG A 32 -3.61 4.13 -6.44
CA ARG A 32 -2.83 4.08 -7.69
C ARG A 32 -1.86 5.25 -7.78
N ALA A 33 -2.29 6.44 -7.37
CA ALA A 33 -1.42 7.61 -7.35
C ALA A 33 -0.29 7.45 -6.33
N CYS A 34 -0.57 6.86 -5.17
CA CYS A 34 0.44 6.57 -4.16
C CYS A 34 1.51 5.61 -4.70
N MET A 35 1.08 4.56 -5.40
CA MET A 35 2.02 3.62 -6.01
C MET A 35 2.90 4.31 -7.04
N ARG A 36 2.31 5.18 -7.86
CA ARG A 36 3.08 5.93 -8.85
C ARG A 36 4.10 6.86 -8.17
N ASP A 37 3.71 7.51 -7.09
CA ASP A 37 4.62 8.36 -6.32
C ASP A 37 5.79 7.55 -5.77
N SER A 38 5.51 6.39 -5.20
CA SER A 38 6.56 5.51 -4.67
C SER A 38 7.52 5.05 -5.77
N LEU A 39 6.99 4.68 -6.93
CA LEU A 39 7.83 4.31 -8.09
C LEU A 39 8.73 5.47 -8.50
N HIS A 40 8.22 6.70 -8.51
CA HIS A 40 9.02 7.89 -8.83
C HIS A 40 10.13 8.14 -7.81
N ARG A 41 9.99 7.64 -6.60
CA ARG A 41 11.03 7.72 -5.56
C ARG A 41 12.09 6.62 -5.73
N GLY A 42 11.94 5.74 -6.72
CA GLY A 42 12.86 4.62 -6.94
C GLY A 42 12.55 3.40 -6.07
N GLU A 43 11.35 3.32 -5.53
CA GLU A 43 10.92 2.20 -4.68
C GLU A 43 10.12 1.18 -5.49
N ALA A 44 9.99 -0.01 -4.96
CA ALA A 44 9.11 -1.06 -5.49
C ALA A 44 7.90 -1.21 -4.56
N PRO A 45 6.77 -0.52 -4.85
CA PRO A 45 5.63 -0.50 -3.96
C PRO A 45 4.72 -1.70 -4.10
N PHE A 46 4.07 -2.06 -2.99
CA PHE A 46 3.04 -3.08 -2.94
C PHE A 46 1.84 -2.52 -2.16
N ALA A 47 0.69 -2.51 -2.79
CA ALA A 47 -0.57 -2.10 -2.14
C ALA A 47 -1.52 -3.29 -2.14
N MET A 48 -1.62 -3.99 -0.99
CA MET A 48 -2.39 -5.24 -0.90
C MET A 48 -3.87 -5.04 -1.22
N HIS A 49 -4.41 -3.89 -0.88
CA HIS A 49 -5.84 -3.59 -1.10
C HIS A 49 -6.18 -3.31 -2.57
N LEU A 50 -5.18 -3.15 -3.43
CA LEU A 50 -5.40 -3.09 -4.87
C LEU A 50 -5.28 -4.47 -5.52
N LEU A 51 -4.61 -5.40 -4.84
CA LEU A 51 -4.31 -6.71 -5.42
C LEU A 51 -5.43 -7.72 -5.14
N TYR A 52 -5.77 -7.90 -3.87
CA TYR A 52 -6.70 -8.97 -3.50
C TYR A 52 -8.16 -8.58 -3.56
N THR A 53 -8.48 -7.31 -3.68
CA THR A 53 -9.84 -6.81 -3.78
C THR A 53 -10.37 -6.77 -5.22
N GLN A 54 -9.58 -7.21 -6.18
CA GLN A 54 -10.02 -7.25 -7.57
C GLN A 54 -11.14 -8.26 -7.72
N GLU A 55 -12.08 -7.94 -8.62
CA GLU A 55 -13.21 -8.82 -8.91
C GLU A 55 -12.72 -10.23 -9.25
N GLY A 56 -13.34 -11.22 -8.64
CA GLY A 56 -12.99 -12.61 -8.89
C GLY A 56 -11.88 -13.16 -8.01
N ILE A 57 -11.29 -12.32 -7.15
CA ILE A 57 -10.25 -12.79 -6.20
C ILE A 57 -10.84 -12.92 -4.81
N LEU A 58 -10.98 -11.82 -4.08
CA LEU A 58 -11.60 -11.83 -2.75
C LEU A 58 -12.56 -10.66 -2.65
N SER A 59 -13.63 -10.84 -1.88
CA SER A 59 -14.59 -9.78 -1.63
C SER A 59 -14.32 -9.14 -0.27
N ASP A 60 -14.11 -7.81 -0.26
CA ASP A 60 -13.89 -7.06 0.97
C ASP A 60 -15.16 -6.99 1.84
N ASP A 61 -16.33 -7.28 1.24
CA ASP A 61 -17.60 -7.28 1.97
C ASP A 61 -17.84 -8.55 2.78
N ILE A 62 -17.05 -9.60 2.54
CA ILE A 62 -17.14 -10.87 3.26
C ILE A 62 -16.03 -10.90 4.30
N PRO A 63 -16.36 -10.92 5.62
CA PRO A 63 -15.33 -10.81 6.67
C PRO A 63 -14.20 -11.83 6.57
N GLU A 64 -14.50 -13.09 6.27
CA GLU A 64 -13.47 -14.12 6.14
C GLU A 64 -12.53 -13.83 4.96
N GLU A 65 -13.08 -13.36 3.85
CA GLU A 65 -12.29 -13.05 2.66
C GLU A 65 -11.48 -11.78 2.88
N ARG A 66 -12.05 -10.79 3.55
CA ARG A 66 -11.33 -9.57 3.91
C ARG A 66 -10.11 -9.91 4.78
N ASN A 67 -10.30 -10.74 5.81
CA ASN A 67 -9.21 -11.17 6.68
C ASN A 67 -8.15 -11.95 5.92
N TRP A 68 -8.57 -12.81 5.01
CA TRP A 68 -7.67 -13.60 4.17
C TRP A 68 -6.77 -12.69 3.34
N GLY A 69 -7.36 -11.69 2.69
CA GLY A 69 -6.60 -10.72 1.89
C GLY A 69 -5.62 -9.92 2.73
N ILE A 70 -6.03 -9.50 3.94
CA ILE A 70 -5.16 -8.78 4.85
C ILE A 70 -3.96 -9.63 5.25
N GLU A 71 -4.18 -10.88 5.64
CA GLU A 71 -3.09 -11.77 6.04
C GLU A 71 -2.17 -12.11 4.88
N ALA A 72 -2.73 -12.31 3.67
CA ALA A 72 -1.93 -12.53 2.47
C ALA A 72 -1.03 -11.32 2.17
N GLY A 73 -1.59 -10.11 2.30
CA GLY A 73 -0.84 -8.89 2.11
C GLY A 73 0.29 -8.76 3.12
N PHE A 74 0.03 -9.07 4.38
CA PHE A 74 1.07 -9.03 5.41
C PHE A 74 2.14 -10.10 5.20
N ALA A 75 1.79 -11.23 4.61
CA ALA A 75 2.78 -12.25 4.25
C ALA A 75 3.80 -11.70 3.24
N TRP A 76 3.35 -10.94 2.26
CA TRP A 76 4.24 -10.23 1.35
C TRP A 76 4.98 -9.11 2.07
N GLY A 77 4.26 -8.37 2.92
CA GLY A 77 4.79 -7.22 3.64
C GLY A 77 5.96 -7.52 4.56
N LYS A 78 6.12 -8.77 5.00
CA LYS A 78 7.29 -9.18 5.79
C LYS A 78 8.61 -8.84 5.14
N HIS A 79 8.61 -8.76 3.81
CA HIS A 79 9.84 -8.51 3.04
C HIS A 79 10.02 -7.04 2.74
N ALA A 80 9.07 -6.19 3.11
CA ALA A 80 9.19 -4.75 2.86
C ALA A 80 10.19 -4.12 3.82
N GLU A 81 10.96 -3.17 3.29
CA GLU A 81 11.94 -2.43 4.09
C GLU A 81 11.29 -1.33 4.90
N LYS A 82 10.15 -0.82 4.45
CA LYS A 82 9.37 0.20 5.16
C LYS A 82 7.91 0.11 4.78
N THR A 83 7.08 0.73 5.61
CA THR A 83 5.67 0.98 5.31
C THR A 83 5.49 2.47 5.07
N ALA A 84 4.96 2.83 3.91
CA ALA A 84 4.68 4.21 3.55
C ALA A 84 3.19 4.47 3.73
N VAL A 85 2.85 5.41 4.62
CA VAL A 85 1.47 5.76 4.95
C VAL A 85 1.12 7.07 4.26
N TYR A 86 0.23 7.01 3.29
CA TYR A 86 -0.21 8.20 2.55
C TYR A 86 -1.48 8.74 3.21
N SER A 87 -1.36 9.87 3.88
CA SER A 87 -2.35 10.36 4.83
C SER A 87 -3.28 11.45 4.30
N ASN A 88 -3.22 11.80 3.01
CA ASN A 88 -4.07 12.86 2.45
C ASN A 88 -5.56 12.70 2.78
N LEU A 89 -6.06 11.47 2.76
CA LEU A 89 -7.48 11.17 2.98
C LEU A 89 -7.77 10.70 4.41
N GLY A 90 -6.81 10.87 5.30
CA GLY A 90 -6.93 10.41 6.69
C GLY A 90 -6.38 8.99 6.88
N ILE A 91 -6.36 8.55 8.11
CA ILE A 91 -5.87 7.22 8.48
C ILE A 91 -7.06 6.38 8.96
N THR A 92 -7.40 5.36 8.18
CA THR A 92 -8.52 4.47 8.47
C THR A 92 -8.13 3.40 9.49
N PRO A 93 -9.11 2.67 10.07
CA PRO A 93 -8.79 1.54 10.94
C PRO A 93 -7.93 0.47 10.26
N GLY A 94 -8.15 0.22 8.96
CA GLY A 94 -7.31 -0.72 8.20
C GLY A 94 -5.88 -0.25 8.09
N MET A 95 -5.68 1.04 7.86
CA MET A 95 -4.34 1.63 7.82
C MET A 95 -3.67 1.55 9.19
N GLN A 96 -4.44 1.77 10.27
CA GLN A 96 -3.90 1.66 11.64
C GLN A 96 -3.41 0.24 11.93
N LEU A 97 -4.13 -0.76 11.44
CA LEU A 97 -3.70 -2.15 11.58
C LEU A 97 -2.36 -2.38 10.87
N GLY A 98 -2.21 -1.85 9.66
CA GLY A 98 -0.95 -1.93 8.92
C GLY A 98 0.20 -1.25 9.63
N ILE A 99 -0.07 -0.08 10.22
CA ILE A 99 0.94 0.65 11.01
C ILE A 99 1.34 -0.18 12.23
N GLN A 100 0.37 -0.75 12.94
CA GLN A 100 0.63 -1.60 14.09
C GLN A 100 1.50 -2.80 13.72
N ARG A 101 1.17 -3.47 12.61
CA ARG A 101 1.94 -4.62 12.12
C ARG A 101 3.37 -4.24 11.78
N ALA A 102 3.58 -3.05 11.20
CA ALA A 102 4.91 -2.55 10.91
C ALA A 102 5.70 -2.34 12.20
N GLN A 103 5.07 -1.74 13.22
CA GLN A 103 5.71 -1.50 14.51
C GLN A 103 6.08 -2.80 15.21
N GLU A 104 5.21 -3.79 15.17
CA GLU A 104 5.47 -5.11 15.75
C GLU A 104 6.63 -5.83 15.06
N ALA A 105 6.84 -5.55 13.78
CA ALA A 105 7.91 -6.13 12.98
C ALA A 105 9.18 -5.27 12.96
N ASP A 106 9.21 -4.21 13.74
CA ASP A 106 10.31 -3.23 13.75
C ASP A 106 10.60 -2.65 12.37
N ARG A 107 9.57 -2.54 11.52
CA ARG A 107 9.69 -1.96 10.18
C ARG A 107 9.43 -0.46 10.27
N PRO A 108 10.30 0.38 9.70
CA PRO A 108 10.08 1.83 9.69
C PRO A 108 8.75 2.21 9.05
N VAL A 109 8.08 3.19 9.64
CA VAL A 109 6.83 3.76 9.13
C VAL A 109 7.13 5.20 8.69
N GLU A 110 6.87 5.49 7.42
CA GLU A 110 7.08 6.81 6.87
C GLU A 110 5.74 7.40 6.45
N TYR A 111 5.40 8.58 6.97
CA TYR A 111 4.16 9.27 6.61
C TYR A 111 4.43 10.19 5.43
N ARG A 112 3.53 10.15 4.45
CA ARG A 112 3.65 10.90 3.20
C ARG A 112 2.33 11.54 2.83
N GLU A 113 2.41 12.58 2.03
CA GLU A 113 1.25 13.17 1.37
C GLU A 113 1.59 13.37 -0.10
N LEU A 114 0.62 13.09 -0.97
CA LEU A 114 0.75 13.40 -2.39
C LEU A 114 0.57 14.89 -2.57
N GLU A 115 1.48 15.53 -3.30
CA GLU A 115 1.33 16.93 -3.67
C GLU A 115 0.24 17.06 -4.71
N ASN A 116 -0.61 18.09 -4.53
CA ASN A 116 -1.63 18.45 -5.52
C ASN A 116 -2.61 17.29 -5.83
N TRP A 117 -2.83 16.40 -4.88
CA TRP A 117 -3.83 15.36 -5.08
C TRP A 117 -5.22 15.99 -5.21
N VAL A 118 -5.86 15.70 -6.34
CA VAL A 118 -7.23 16.09 -6.61
C VAL A 118 -7.91 14.91 -7.28
N ARG A 119 -9.06 14.55 -6.76
CA ARG A 119 -9.85 13.52 -7.37
C ARG A 119 -10.45 13.96 -8.70
#